data_e3548e544a3dcce75e8a025edd2ab0dc
#
_entry.id   e3548e544a3dcce75e8a025edd2ab0dc
#
_cell.length_a   1.000
_cell.length_b   1.000
_cell.length_c   1.000
_cell.angle_alpha   90.00
_cell.angle_beta   90.00
_cell.angle_gamma   90.00
#
_symmetry.space_group_name_H-M   'P 1'
#
loop_
_entity.id
_entity.type
_entity.pdbx_description
1 polymer ?
#
loop_
_entity_poly.entity_id
_entity_poly.type
_entity_poly.pdbx_seq_one_letter_code
_entity_poly.pdbx_strand_id
1 'polypeptide(L)'
;MTIAEACQLAGHSDGDAVAHAVADALLGPAGLPDLGTLFPATDEQYRGADSMRLLADVAQRVAQLGWWLENVDVTIAAETPRLAPHVEAMAANLVATLAPLREPMGLGIAVSVRPKRGEGLGAIGRAEGVAVWAAALLARG
;
A
#
# COMPACT_ATOMS: atom_id res chain seq x y z
N MET A 1 12.46 -10.27 2.09
CA MET A 1 12.55 -8.84 2.39
C MET A 1 11.18 -8.25 2.70
N THR A 2 11.11 -7.44 3.73
CA THR A 2 9.86 -6.77 4.13
C THR A 2 9.73 -5.44 3.38
N ILE A 3 8.52 -4.84 3.43
CA ILE A 3 8.36 -3.47 2.91
C ILE A 3 9.25 -2.50 3.70
N ALA A 4 9.43 -2.73 5.00
CA ALA A 4 10.32 -1.91 5.81
C ALA A 4 11.78 -2.00 5.34
N GLU A 5 12.24 -3.18 4.96
CA GLU A 5 13.58 -3.35 4.40
C GLU A 5 13.70 -2.70 3.02
N ALA A 6 12.66 -2.81 2.20
CA ALA A 6 12.63 -2.10 0.92
C ALA A 6 12.63 -0.59 1.12
N CYS A 7 11.93 -0.10 2.14
CA CYS A 7 11.95 1.31 2.54
C CYS A 7 13.35 1.77 2.89
N GLN A 8 14.09 0.97 3.66
CA GLN A 8 15.45 1.34 4.05
C GLN A 8 16.35 1.48 2.82
N LEU A 9 16.20 0.59 1.85
CA LEU A 9 16.94 0.65 0.60
C LEU A 9 16.57 1.88 -0.23
N ALA A 10 15.33 2.30 -0.14
CA ALA A 10 14.78 3.42 -0.92
C ALA A 10 14.75 4.75 -0.17
N GLY A 11 15.30 4.81 1.05
CA GLY A 11 15.25 6.03 1.88
C GLY A 11 13.92 6.23 2.60
N HIS A 12 13.21 5.17 2.91
CA HIS A 12 11.94 5.11 3.66
C HIS A 12 10.69 5.56 2.89
N SER A 13 10.83 6.41 1.86
CA SER A 13 9.66 7.02 1.20
C SER A 13 8.85 6.04 0.36
N ASP A 14 9.50 5.03 -0.22
CA ASP A 14 8.83 4.13 -1.18
C ASP A 14 7.83 3.20 -0.50
N GLY A 15 8.21 2.59 0.63
CA GLY A 15 7.33 1.71 1.38
C GLY A 15 6.17 2.47 2.01
N ASP A 16 6.42 3.67 2.52
CA ASP A 16 5.37 4.55 3.05
C ASP A 16 4.40 4.93 1.93
N ALA A 17 4.93 5.27 0.75
CA ALA A 17 4.11 5.62 -0.40
C ALA A 17 3.21 4.45 -0.83
N VAL A 18 3.73 3.21 -0.82
CA VAL A 18 2.94 2.02 -1.14
C VAL A 18 1.81 1.83 -0.12
N ALA A 19 2.13 1.89 1.17
CA ALA A 19 1.13 1.72 2.22
C ALA A 19 0.04 2.79 2.14
N HIS A 20 0.41 4.05 1.91
CA HIS A 20 -0.54 5.14 1.77
C HIS A 20 -1.44 4.97 0.55
N ALA A 21 -0.87 4.61 -0.60
CA ALA A 21 -1.64 4.41 -1.82
C ALA A 21 -2.65 3.27 -1.67
N VAL A 22 -2.24 2.15 -1.09
CA VAL A 22 -3.13 1.00 -0.86
C VAL A 22 -4.23 1.39 0.13
N ALA A 23 -3.89 2.07 1.22
CA ALA A 23 -4.87 2.51 2.21
C ALA A 23 -5.95 3.39 1.56
N ASP A 24 -5.57 4.40 0.78
CA ASP A 24 -6.53 5.27 0.12
C ASP A 24 -7.37 4.52 -0.94
N ALA A 25 -6.77 3.55 -1.62
CA ALA A 25 -7.50 2.70 -2.58
C ALA A 25 -8.57 1.84 -1.91
N LEU A 26 -8.41 1.53 -0.62
CA LEU A 26 -9.42 0.81 0.17
C LEU A 26 -10.45 1.76 0.76
N LEU A 27 -10.01 2.90 1.27
CA LEU A 27 -10.90 3.84 1.96
C LEU A 27 -11.92 4.48 1.01
N GLY A 28 -11.51 4.84 -0.19
CA GLY A 28 -12.40 5.47 -1.17
C GLY A 28 -13.64 4.63 -1.48
N PRO A 29 -13.47 3.41 -2.00
CA PRO A 29 -14.61 2.53 -2.31
C PRO A 29 -15.46 2.16 -1.08
N ALA A 30 -14.86 2.12 0.10
CA ALA A 30 -15.57 1.83 1.34
C ALA A 30 -16.37 3.02 1.88
N GLY A 31 -16.23 4.20 1.26
CA GLY A 31 -16.94 5.41 1.69
C GLY A 31 -16.35 6.04 2.94
N LEU A 32 -15.12 5.74 3.29
CA LEU A 32 -14.43 6.31 4.44
C LEU A 32 -13.58 7.52 4.01
N PRO A 33 -13.27 8.44 4.95
CA PRO A 33 -12.34 9.53 4.67
C PRO A 33 -10.95 9.01 4.29
N ASP A 34 -10.14 9.85 3.67
CA ASP A 34 -8.79 9.49 3.29
C ASP A 34 -7.88 9.27 4.50
N LEU A 35 -6.70 8.71 4.25
CA LEU A 35 -5.76 8.34 5.30
C LEU A 35 -5.35 9.53 6.16
N GLY A 36 -5.06 10.68 5.54
CA GLY A 36 -4.65 11.87 6.25
C GLY A 36 -5.72 12.44 7.15
N THR A 37 -6.99 12.27 6.79
CA THR A 37 -8.13 12.69 7.61
C THR A 37 -8.33 11.75 8.80
N LEU A 38 -8.22 10.44 8.58
CA LEU A 38 -8.39 9.45 9.65
C LEU A 38 -7.22 9.46 10.65
N PHE A 39 -6.00 9.71 10.16
CA PHE A 39 -4.78 9.65 10.96
C PHE A 39 -3.96 10.91 10.74
N PRO A 40 -4.43 12.08 11.26
CA PRO A 40 -3.71 13.34 11.05
C PRO A 40 -2.31 13.30 11.67
N ALA A 41 -1.32 13.79 10.93
CA ALA A 41 0.04 13.88 11.42
C ALA A 41 0.16 14.86 12.59
N THR A 42 -0.82 15.76 12.78
CA THR A 42 -0.91 16.69 13.90
C THR A 42 -1.33 16.01 15.20
N ASP A 43 -1.93 14.81 15.12
CA ASP A 43 -2.29 14.03 16.30
C ASP A 43 -1.05 13.27 16.77
N GLU A 44 -0.63 13.49 18.02
CA GLU A 44 0.55 12.85 18.57
C GLU A 44 0.47 11.32 18.55
N GLN A 45 -0.74 10.77 18.66
CA GLN A 45 -0.96 9.33 18.59
C GLN A 45 -0.44 8.75 17.27
N TYR A 46 -0.48 9.51 16.19
CA TYR A 46 -0.10 9.06 14.86
C TYR A 46 1.23 9.63 14.36
N ARG A 47 1.85 10.50 15.15
CA ARG A 47 3.14 11.07 14.78
C ARG A 47 4.20 9.96 14.76
N GLY A 48 4.90 9.82 13.64
CA GLY A 48 5.92 8.79 13.48
C GLY A 48 5.37 7.37 13.44
N ALA A 49 4.06 7.20 13.27
CA ALA A 49 3.45 5.88 13.17
C ALA A 49 3.96 5.15 11.92
N ASP A 50 4.21 3.85 12.08
CA ASP A 50 4.55 2.98 10.98
C ASP A 50 3.38 2.91 9.99
N SER A 51 3.62 3.23 8.72
CA SER A 51 2.60 3.23 7.68
C SER A 51 1.94 1.85 7.49
N MET A 52 2.66 0.77 7.74
CA MET A 52 2.08 -0.57 7.67
C MET A 52 1.08 -0.82 8.80
N ARG A 53 1.31 -0.23 9.98
CA ARG A 53 0.33 -0.29 11.07
C ARG A 53 -0.92 0.50 10.74
N LEU A 54 -0.77 1.66 10.09
CA LEU A 54 -1.91 2.43 9.62
C LEU A 54 -2.70 1.66 8.57
N LEU A 55 -2.01 1.00 7.64
CA LEU A 55 -2.67 0.16 6.64
C LEU A 55 -3.43 -1.01 7.29
N ALA A 56 -2.84 -1.66 8.30
CA ALA A 56 -3.52 -2.73 9.04
C ALA A 56 -4.79 -2.22 9.74
N ASP A 57 -4.75 -1.02 10.32
CA ASP A 57 -5.92 -0.39 10.94
C ASP A 57 -7.00 -0.11 9.88
N VAL A 58 -6.61 0.44 8.74
CA VAL A 58 -7.53 0.67 7.61
C VAL A 58 -8.20 -0.63 7.17
N ALA A 59 -7.42 -1.70 7.03
CA ALA A 59 -7.96 -3.00 6.64
C ALA A 59 -9.04 -3.48 7.62
N GLN A 60 -8.80 -3.32 8.92
CA GLN A 60 -9.79 -3.67 9.93
C GLN A 60 -11.05 -2.82 9.85
N ARG A 61 -10.90 -1.51 9.67
CA ARG A 61 -12.05 -0.60 9.55
C ARG A 61 -12.91 -0.94 8.34
N VAL A 62 -12.29 -1.23 7.22
CA VAL A 62 -13.00 -1.60 5.99
C VAL A 62 -13.70 -2.95 6.17
N ALA A 63 -13.02 -3.92 6.79
CA ALA A 63 -13.62 -5.23 7.08
C ALA A 63 -14.83 -5.13 8.01
N GLN A 64 -14.78 -4.24 8.99
CA GLN A 64 -15.89 -4.02 9.93
C GLN A 64 -17.16 -3.51 9.23
N LEU A 65 -17.02 -2.87 8.08
CA LEU A 65 -18.15 -2.43 7.26
C LEU A 65 -18.72 -3.54 6.37
N GLY A 66 -18.17 -4.74 6.46
CA GLY A 66 -18.65 -5.89 5.72
C GLY A 66 -18.00 -6.08 4.36
N TRP A 67 -16.98 -5.29 4.04
CA TRP A 67 -16.25 -5.43 2.79
C TRP A 67 -15.15 -6.49 2.89
N TRP A 68 -14.86 -7.13 1.75
CA TRP A 68 -13.64 -7.90 1.58
C TRP A 68 -12.94 -7.46 0.30
N LEU A 69 -11.67 -7.83 0.17
CA LEU A 69 -10.81 -7.42 -0.93
C LEU A 69 -10.69 -8.56 -1.94
N GLU A 70 -11.13 -8.31 -3.17
CA GLU A 70 -10.94 -9.26 -4.28
C GLU A 70 -9.51 -9.18 -4.81
N ASN A 71 -9.07 -7.98 -5.11
CA ASN A 71 -7.71 -7.77 -5.59
C ASN A 71 -7.23 -6.35 -5.30
N VAL A 72 -5.93 -6.19 -5.26
CA VAL A 72 -5.27 -4.90 -5.28
C VAL A 72 -4.09 -4.94 -6.24
N ASP A 73 -3.98 -3.91 -7.06
CA ASP A 73 -2.93 -3.78 -8.05
C ASP A 73 -2.14 -2.52 -7.74
N VAL A 74 -0.83 -2.68 -7.54
CA VAL A 74 0.07 -1.59 -7.15
C VAL A 74 1.12 -1.41 -8.23
N THR A 75 1.28 -0.19 -8.70
CA THR A 75 2.35 0.20 -9.62
C THR A 75 3.25 1.20 -8.93
N ILE A 76 4.53 0.90 -8.87
CA ILE A 76 5.55 1.76 -8.25
C ILE A 76 6.49 2.25 -9.34
N ALA A 77 6.54 3.56 -9.55
CA ALA A 77 7.49 4.17 -10.47
C ALA A 77 8.66 4.73 -9.67
N ALA A 78 9.83 4.12 -9.81
CA ALA A 78 11.04 4.51 -9.12
C ALA A 78 12.25 4.17 -9.98
N GLU A 79 13.17 5.11 -10.15
CA GLU A 79 14.39 4.85 -10.92
C GLU A 79 15.39 4.05 -10.10
N THR A 80 15.58 4.43 -8.85
CA THR A 80 16.47 3.75 -7.91
C THR A 80 15.82 3.70 -6.53
N PRO A 81 16.06 2.65 -5.73
CA PRO A 81 16.70 1.38 -6.11
C PRO A 81 15.82 0.57 -7.05
N ARG A 82 16.37 -0.45 -7.67
CA ARG A 82 15.56 -1.40 -8.44
C ARG A 82 14.72 -2.24 -7.48
N LEU A 83 13.40 -2.20 -7.66
CA LEU A 83 12.47 -2.87 -6.77
C LEU A 83 12.09 -4.27 -7.24
N ALA A 84 12.40 -4.62 -8.49
CA ALA A 84 12.03 -5.93 -9.04
C ALA A 84 12.44 -7.12 -8.17
N PRO A 85 13.65 -7.15 -7.57
CA PRO A 85 14.04 -8.26 -6.69
C PRO A 85 13.22 -8.37 -5.41
N HIS A 86 12.44 -7.33 -5.05
CA HIS A 86 11.71 -7.25 -3.79
C HIS A 86 10.19 -7.39 -3.94
N VAL A 87 9.73 -7.57 -5.18
CA VAL A 87 8.28 -7.57 -5.48
C VAL A 87 7.54 -8.68 -4.74
N GLU A 88 8.10 -9.90 -4.72
CA GLU A 88 7.44 -11.03 -4.05
C GLU A 88 7.29 -10.78 -2.54
N ALA A 89 8.33 -10.24 -1.91
CA ALA A 89 8.31 -9.93 -0.49
C ALA A 89 7.32 -8.81 -0.18
N MET A 90 7.26 -7.79 -1.02
CA MET A 90 6.29 -6.70 -0.89
C MET A 90 4.86 -7.23 -0.99
N ALA A 91 4.59 -8.07 -1.98
CA ALA A 91 3.27 -8.67 -2.16
C ALA A 91 2.89 -9.54 -0.96
N ALA A 92 3.81 -10.35 -0.46
CA ALA A 92 3.57 -11.18 0.72
C ALA A 92 3.24 -10.35 1.96
N ASN A 93 3.96 -9.24 2.17
CA ASN A 93 3.69 -8.34 3.29
C ASN A 93 2.32 -7.66 3.16
N LEU A 94 1.93 -7.27 1.96
CA LEU A 94 0.60 -6.70 1.73
C LEU A 94 -0.48 -7.74 2.01
N VAL A 95 -0.33 -8.96 1.54
CA VAL A 95 -1.29 -10.04 1.82
C VAL A 95 -1.46 -10.24 3.33
N ALA A 96 -0.35 -10.29 4.07
CA ALA A 96 -0.40 -10.46 5.52
C ALA A 96 -1.08 -9.28 6.22
N THR A 97 -0.77 -8.06 5.81
CA THR A 97 -1.33 -6.84 6.40
C THR A 97 -2.83 -6.70 6.09
N LEU A 98 -3.25 -7.15 4.92
CA LEU A 98 -4.63 -7.06 4.46
C LEU A 98 -5.47 -8.28 4.83
N ALA A 99 -4.93 -9.19 5.65
CA ALA A 99 -5.62 -10.42 6.04
C ALA A 99 -7.05 -10.23 6.59
N PRO A 100 -7.38 -9.14 7.33
CA PRO A 100 -8.76 -8.91 7.76
C PRO A 100 -9.76 -8.78 6.61
N LEU A 101 -9.29 -8.51 5.41
CA LEU A 101 -10.12 -8.32 4.20
C LEU A 101 -10.23 -9.58 3.35
N ARG A 102 -9.83 -10.74 3.86
CA ARG A 102 -10.04 -12.01 3.16
C ARG A 102 -11.52 -12.28 2.97
N GLU A 103 -11.86 -12.77 1.78
CA GLU A 103 -13.25 -13.08 1.52
C GLU A 103 -13.67 -14.32 2.33
N PRO A 104 -14.99 -14.44 2.68
CA PRO A 104 -15.46 -15.46 3.62
C PRO A 104 -15.29 -16.92 3.16
N MET A 105 -15.21 -17.14 1.85
CA MET A 105 -15.08 -18.51 1.31
C MET A 105 -13.63 -19.00 1.31
N GLY A 106 -12.68 -18.18 1.77
CA GLY A 106 -11.31 -18.60 1.94
C GLY A 106 -10.43 -18.49 0.70
N LEU A 107 -10.93 -17.93 -0.38
CA LEU A 107 -10.08 -17.59 -1.52
C LEU A 107 -9.11 -16.48 -1.12
N GLY A 108 -7.87 -16.58 -1.54
CA GLY A 108 -6.87 -15.61 -1.14
C GLY A 108 -7.08 -14.25 -1.80
N ILE A 109 -6.43 -13.23 -1.23
CA ILE A 109 -6.38 -11.90 -1.83
C ILE A 109 -5.37 -11.92 -2.96
N ALA A 110 -5.76 -11.48 -4.14
CA ALA A 110 -4.84 -11.31 -5.26
C ALA A 110 -4.13 -9.95 -5.12
N VAL A 111 -2.83 -9.98 -4.88
CA VAL A 111 -2.00 -8.78 -4.78
C VAL A 111 -0.99 -8.78 -5.92
N SER A 112 -1.00 -7.73 -6.73
CA SER A 112 0.00 -7.50 -7.78
C SER A 112 0.82 -6.27 -7.42
N VAL A 113 2.15 -6.40 -7.50
CA VAL A 113 3.06 -5.27 -7.34
C VAL A 113 3.94 -5.21 -8.58
N ARG A 114 3.88 -4.09 -9.29
CA ARG A 114 4.60 -3.91 -10.55
C ARG A 114 5.55 -2.72 -10.45
N PRO A 115 6.87 -2.96 -10.46
CA PRO A 115 7.83 -1.87 -10.49
C PRO A 115 7.99 -1.35 -11.92
N LYS A 116 8.09 -0.05 -12.06
CA LYS A 116 8.37 0.63 -13.33
C LYS A 116 9.50 1.61 -13.09
N ARG A 117 10.27 1.88 -14.15
CA ARG A 117 11.33 2.88 -14.12
C ARG A 117 10.95 4.06 -14.99
N GLY A 118 11.58 5.21 -14.76
CA GLY A 118 11.39 6.40 -15.58
C GLY A 118 12.22 6.41 -16.86
N GLU A 119 13.05 5.40 -17.07
CA GLU A 119 13.95 5.28 -18.24
C GLU A 119 14.80 6.54 -18.44
N GLY A 120 15.26 7.15 -17.35
CA GLY A 120 16.06 8.37 -17.36
C GLY A 120 15.29 9.64 -17.67
N LEU A 121 13.96 9.56 -17.81
CA LEU A 121 13.13 10.70 -18.21
C LEU A 121 12.31 11.24 -17.04
N GLY A 122 12.15 12.56 -16.99
CA GLY A 122 11.34 13.24 -15.99
C GLY A 122 11.90 13.11 -14.57
N ALA A 123 11.09 13.50 -13.59
CA ALA A 123 11.49 13.45 -12.17
C ALA A 123 11.79 12.03 -11.69
N ILE A 124 11.00 11.05 -12.13
CA ILE A 124 11.23 9.64 -11.78
C ILE A 124 12.56 9.16 -12.37
N GLY A 125 12.81 9.43 -13.66
CA GLY A 125 14.04 9.02 -14.33
C GLY A 125 15.29 9.69 -13.78
N ARG A 126 15.14 10.89 -13.19
CA ARG A 126 16.23 11.59 -12.51
C ARG A 126 16.36 11.18 -11.03
N ALA A 127 15.59 10.18 -10.59
CA ALA A 127 15.58 9.72 -9.20
C ALA A 127 15.22 10.83 -8.19
N GLU A 128 14.41 11.81 -8.62
CA GLU A 128 13.97 12.91 -7.77
C GLU A 128 12.79 12.54 -6.88
N GLY A 129 12.14 11.41 -7.13
CA GLY A 129 11.00 10.97 -6.36
C GLY A 129 10.47 9.63 -6.81
N VAL A 130 9.43 9.19 -6.13
CA VAL A 130 8.72 7.94 -6.37
C VAL A 130 7.24 8.26 -6.53
N ALA A 131 6.59 7.58 -7.45
CA ALA A 131 5.13 7.66 -7.59
C ALA A 131 4.54 6.26 -7.44
N VAL A 132 3.43 6.16 -6.73
CA VAL A 132 2.72 4.90 -6.51
C VAL A 132 1.26 5.09 -6.88
N TRP A 133 0.75 4.15 -7.64
CA TRP A 133 -0.68 4.04 -7.94
C TRP A 133 -1.18 2.71 -7.42
N ALA A 134 -2.32 2.72 -6.76
CA ALA A 134 -2.99 1.51 -6.31
C ALA A 134 -4.45 1.54 -6.74
N ALA A 135 -4.94 0.40 -7.18
CA ALA A 135 -6.36 0.19 -7.47
C ALA A 135 -6.81 -1.07 -6.75
N ALA A 136 -7.95 -1.01 -6.10
CA ALA A 136 -8.50 -2.13 -5.34
C ALA A 136 -9.94 -2.39 -5.75
N LEU A 137 -10.33 -3.66 -5.75
CA LEU A 137 -11.72 -4.07 -5.94
C LEU A 137 -12.22 -4.68 -4.65
N LEU A 138 -13.19 -4.00 -4.04
CA LEU A 138 -13.88 -4.49 -2.85
C LEU A 138 -15.20 -5.13 -3.24
N ALA A 139 -15.64 -6.09 -2.44
CA ALA A 139 -16.95 -6.71 -2.58
C ALA A 139 -17.57 -6.91 -1.20
N ARG A 140 -18.88 -7.07 -1.14
CA ARG A 140 -19.58 -7.50 0.08
C ARG A 140 -20.87 -8.20 -0.28
N GLY A 141 -21.29 -9.08 0.60
CA GLY A 141 -22.50 -9.85 0.44
C GLY A 141 -23.78 -9.13 0.85
#